data_48bb519ba8c2ab47b2bb19ef6461c44d
#
_entry.id   48bb519ba8c2ab47b2bb19ef6461c44d
#
_cell.length_a   1.000
_cell.length_b   1.000
_cell.length_c   1.000
_cell.angle_alpha   90.00
_cell.angle_beta   90.00
_cell.angle_gamma   90.00
#
_symmetry.space_group_name_H-M   'P 1'
#
loop_
_entity.id
_entity.type
_entity.pdbx_description
1 polymer ?
#
loop_
_entity_poly.entity_id
_entity_poly.type
_entity_poly.pdbx_seq_one_letter_code
_entity_poly.pdbx_strand_id
1 'polypeptide(L)'
;MGEGERVREHVRVAVIGSGFGGLGAAVRLRREGITDFVVLERADSVGGTWRDNSYPGCACDVPSHLYSFSFAPNPDWPRTFSGQPAIREYLEHVADTFGLRRHIRLNHEVRMMRWDADELRWEIETAGGDLTADVVVSATGPLSDPKMPEIPGLAEFPGKVFHSARWDHDYDLAGKRVAMIGTGASAIQIVPAIAPEVRRLTLFQRTPPWVMPRTDRAITAVERWLHRQLPFTRAARRGLLWGIRELQVSAFTKRPNQLGLIESLAKANMARSIKDPVLRAKLTPSYRIGCKRILLSSEYYPALARPNVDLVASGLKEIRGSVLVAADGSETEIDAIIFGTGFHVTDMPIADRVVGAEGKTLADAWKDGMQALRGATAAGFPNWMTIIGPNTGLGNSSMILMIESQLNYMADYLRQLGVLGGRVALAARPSAVNRWNRHVQARMERTVWNTGGCTSWYLDAQGRNTTVWPGTTGEFRRETQRVDLAEYEVVRVRGREPVAAVVAPAGVAPGAARLPGALPPDPRASNAGEAEFASGGASNAGGAGVAPGGASKGGGTGVAPSGAGVGEGGA
;
A
#
# COMPACT_ATOMS: atom_id res chain seq x y z
N MET A 1 -43.55 -23.62 -16.79
CA MET A 1 -42.31 -24.15 -17.39
C MET A 1 -41.21 -23.61 -16.53
N GLY A 2 -40.59 -24.49 -15.71
CA GLY A 2 -39.58 -24.10 -14.75
C GLY A 2 -38.38 -23.53 -15.47
N GLU A 3 -37.88 -22.41 -15.00
CA GLU A 3 -36.54 -21.92 -15.32
C GLU A 3 -35.56 -23.02 -14.90
N GLY A 4 -34.95 -23.68 -15.89
CA GLY A 4 -33.95 -24.70 -15.64
C GLY A 4 -32.84 -24.06 -14.80
N GLU A 5 -32.58 -24.62 -13.63
CA GLU A 5 -31.49 -24.31 -12.73
C GLU A 5 -30.19 -24.39 -13.52
N ARG A 6 -29.71 -23.25 -14.02
CA ARG A 6 -28.41 -23.19 -14.68
C ARG A 6 -27.38 -23.57 -13.64
N VAL A 7 -26.74 -24.72 -13.84
CA VAL A 7 -25.61 -25.15 -13.01
C VAL A 7 -24.58 -24.03 -13.07
N ARG A 8 -24.48 -23.24 -12.00
CA ARG A 8 -23.46 -22.20 -11.87
C ARG A 8 -22.10 -22.87 -11.78
N GLU A 9 -21.13 -22.33 -12.49
CA GLU A 9 -19.75 -22.79 -12.36
C GLU A 9 -19.30 -22.64 -10.92
N HIS A 10 -18.54 -23.63 -10.42
CA HIS A 10 -17.99 -23.59 -9.07
C HIS A 10 -16.47 -23.66 -9.14
N VAL A 11 -15.80 -22.86 -8.31
CA VAL A 11 -14.34 -22.90 -8.11
C VAL A 11 -14.02 -22.93 -6.62
N ARG A 12 -12.91 -23.54 -6.26
CA ARG A 12 -12.47 -23.55 -4.87
C ARG A 12 -12.09 -22.14 -4.37
N VAL A 13 -11.42 -21.32 -5.17
CA VAL A 13 -11.00 -19.97 -4.78
C VAL A 13 -11.28 -18.97 -5.89
N ALA A 14 -12.02 -17.91 -5.58
CA ALA A 14 -12.16 -16.75 -6.45
C ALA A 14 -11.28 -15.59 -5.94
N VAL A 15 -10.37 -15.10 -6.78
CA VAL A 15 -9.50 -13.95 -6.51
C VAL A 15 -10.05 -12.75 -7.28
N ILE A 16 -10.29 -11.63 -6.61
CA ILE A 16 -10.89 -10.44 -7.23
C ILE A 16 -9.80 -9.37 -7.47
N GLY A 17 -9.53 -9.10 -8.73
CA GLY A 17 -8.49 -8.17 -9.19
C GLY A 17 -7.18 -8.85 -9.60
N SER A 18 -6.51 -8.30 -10.63
CA SER A 18 -5.27 -8.82 -11.22
C SER A 18 -4.08 -7.84 -11.11
N GLY A 19 -4.06 -7.00 -10.07
CA GLY A 19 -2.88 -6.23 -9.67
C GLY A 19 -1.85 -7.09 -8.93
N PHE A 20 -0.87 -6.46 -8.26
CA PHE A 20 0.12 -7.17 -7.42
C PHE A 20 -0.53 -8.16 -6.44
N GLY A 21 -1.60 -7.75 -5.74
CA GLY A 21 -2.27 -8.62 -4.78
C GLY A 21 -2.81 -9.90 -5.42
N GLY A 22 -3.58 -9.76 -6.51
CA GLY A 22 -4.22 -10.90 -7.17
C GLY A 22 -3.25 -11.81 -7.91
N LEU A 23 -2.30 -11.25 -8.66
CA LEU A 23 -1.25 -12.06 -9.30
C LEU A 23 -0.39 -12.79 -8.26
N GLY A 24 -0.05 -12.13 -7.15
CA GLY A 24 0.64 -12.77 -6.04
C GLY A 24 -0.17 -13.90 -5.42
N ALA A 25 -1.48 -13.72 -5.22
CA ALA A 25 -2.39 -14.75 -4.73
C ALA A 25 -2.44 -15.95 -5.68
N ALA A 26 -2.59 -15.71 -6.98
CA ALA A 26 -2.62 -16.76 -8.00
C ALA A 26 -1.31 -17.57 -8.06
N VAL A 27 -0.14 -16.91 -7.98
CA VAL A 27 1.15 -17.61 -7.88
C VAL A 27 1.22 -18.45 -6.62
N ARG A 28 0.76 -17.90 -5.49
CA ARG A 28 0.79 -18.63 -4.21
C ARG A 28 -0.15 -19.83 -4.23
N LEU A 29 -1.36 -19.71 -4.75
CA LEU A 29 -2.29 -20.83 -4.91
C LEU A 29 -1.67 -21.98 -5.72
N ARG A 30 -1.05 -21.67 -6.86
CA ARG A 30 -0.36 -22.68 -7.67
C ARG A 30 0.79 -23.37 -6.93
N ARG A 31 1.54 -22.64 -6.12
CA ARG A 31 2.62 -23.20 -5.29
C ARG A 31 2.12 -24.11 -4.18
N GLU A 32 0.92 -23.86 -3.66
CA GLU A 32 0.24 -24.75 -2.69
C GLU A 32 -0.48 -25.93 -3.37
N GLY A 33 -0.34 -26.09 -4.70
CA GLY A 33 -0.99 -27.16 -5.47
C GLY A 33 -2.49 -26.93 -5.72
N ILE A 34 -3.01 -25.75 -5.43
CA ILE A 34 -4.39 -25.38 -5.69
C ILE A 34 -4.47 -24.87 -7.12
N THR A 35 -5.13 -25.65 -7.99
CA THR A 35 -5.32 -25.32 -9.42
C THR A 35 -6.75 -24.93 -9.77
N ASP A 36 -7.69 -25.26 -8.89
CA ASP A 36 -9.11 -24.90 -9.02
C ASP A 36 -9.33 -23.50 -8.43
N PHE A 37 -9.01 -22.49 -9.22
CA PHE A 37 -9.23 -21.08 -8.89
C PHE A 37 -9.39 -20.23 -10.14
N VAL A 38 -10.02 -19.09 -9.97
CA VAL A 38 -10.17 -18.04 -10.99
C VAL A 38 -9.72 -16.69 -10.45
N VAL A 39 -9.15 -15.84 -11.31
CA VAL A 39 -8.88 -14.42 -11.04
C VAL A 39 -9.83 -13.59 -11.90
N LEU A 40 -10.71 -12.82 -11.27
CA LEU A 40 -11.70 -11.97 -11.94
C LEU A 40 -11.15 -10.54 -12.02
N GLU A 41 -10.99 -10.03 -13.23
CA GLU A 41 -10.49 -8.68 -13.49
C GLU A 41 -11.56 -7.88 -14.25
N ARG A 42 -11.87 -6.68 -13.77
CA ARG A 42 -12.87 -5.80 -14.41
C ARG A 42 -12.43 -5.22 -15.75
N ALA A 43 -11.12 -5.08 -15.95
CA ALA A 43 -10.56 -4.49 -17.17
C ALA A 43 -10.12 -5.56 -18.18
N ASP A 44 -9.67 -5.11 -19.32
CA ASP A 44 -9.21 -5.88 -20.49
C ASP A 44 -7.78 -6.42 -20.36
N SER A 45 -7.06 -6.04 -19.30
CA SER A 45 -5.67 -6.43 -19.08
C SER A 45 -5.31 -6.48 -17.60
N VAL A 46 -4.24 -7.21 -17.26
CA VAL A 46 -3.70 -7.27 -15.90
C VAL A 46 -2.96 -5.96 -15.53
N GLY A 47 -2.67 -5.77 -14.24
CA GLY A 47 -1.80 -4.69 -13.79
C GLY A 47 -2.37 -3.80 -12.68
N GLY A 48 -3.71 -3.73 -12.52
CA GLY A 48 -4.36 -2.92 -11.47
C GLY A 48 -3.87 -1.46 -11.47
N THR A 49 -3.41 -0.95 -10.34
CA THR A 49 -2.88 0.42 -10.19
C THR A 49 -1.87 0.81 -11.28
N TRP A 50 -1.03 -0.12 -11.75
CA TRP A 50 0.00 0.14 -12.76
C TRP A 50 -0.49 0.04 -14.21
N ARG A 51 -1.70 -0.48 -14.43
CA ARG A 51 -2.44 -0.32 -15.67
C ARG A 51 -3.17 1.02 -15.67
N ASP A 52 -3.90 1.31 -14.57
CA ASP A 52 -4.85 2.43 -14.51
C ASP A 52 -4.18 3.80 -14.41
N ASN A 53 -3.00 3.90 -13.79
CA ASN A 53 -2.28 5.17 -13.64
C ASN A 53 -1.21 5.31 -14.72
N SER A 54 -1.62 5.80 -15.89
CA SER A 54 -0.77 5.97 -17.08
C SER A 54 -0.42 7.44 -17.39
N TYR A 55 -0.65 8.35 -16.45
CA TYR A 55 -0.36 9.77 -16.60
C TYR A 55 1.14 10.05 -16.85
N PRO A 56 1.50 11.15 -17.53
CA PRO A 56 2.89 11.54 -17.79
C PRO A 56 3.72 11.64 -16.52
N GLY A 57 4.89 11.02 -16.49
CA GLY A 57 5.77 11.01 -15.33
C GLY A 57 5.42 9.97 -14.25
N CYS A 58 4.39 9.13 -14.46
CA CYS A 58 3.98 8.11 -13.51
C CYS A 58 5.11 7.13 -13.19
N ALA A 59 5.48 7.04 -11.91
CA ALA A 59 6.58 6.19 -11.45
C ALA A 59 6.42 5.82 -9.97
N CYS A 60 7.07 4.73 -9.57
CA CYS A 60 7.09 4.31 -8.17
C CYS A 60 8.01 5.18 -7.32
N ASP A 61 7.61 5.46 -6.08
CA ASP A 61 8.41 6.15 -5.06
C ASP A 61 9.17 5.18 -4.14
N VAL A 62 9.15 3.89 -4.47
CA VAL A 62 9.92 2.84 -3.80
C VAL A 62 11.00 2.33 -4.77
N PRO A 63 12.23 2.04 -4.30
CA PRO A 63 13.27 1.51 -5.15
C PRO A 63 12.86 0.20 -5.85
N SER A 64 13.16 0.08 -7.15
CA SER A 64 12.68 -1.00 -8.03
C SER A 64 12.97 -2.40 -7.51
N HIS A 65 14.18 -2.64 -6.98
CA HIS A 65 14.55 -3.95 -6.41
C HIS A 65 13.79 -4.32 -5.15
N LEU A 66 13.16 -3.34 -4.45
CA LEU A 66 12.28 -3.59 -3.32
C LEU A 66 10.81 -3.66 -3.75
N TYR A 67 10.46 -3.02 -4.88
CA TYR A 67 9.09 -3.00 -5.43
C TYR A 67 8.88 -4.08 -6.49
N SER A 68 9.21 -5.31 -6.13
CA SER A 68 8.99 -6.54 -6.91
C SER A 68 8.74 -7.70 -5.96
N PHE A 69 8.14 -8.77 -6.46
CA PHE A 69 8.00 -9.98 -5.66
C PHE A 69 9.36 -10.61 -5.34
N SER A 70 9.52 -11.14 -4.13
CA SER A 70 10.73 -11.86 -3.73
C SER A 70 10.93 -13.15 -4.52
N PHE A 71 9.82 -13.76 -4.95
CA PHE A 71 9.81 -15.00 -5.73
C PHE A 71 9.91 -14.78 -7.26
N ALA A 72 9.79 -13.54 -7.72
CA ALA A 72 9.92 -13.13 -9.12
C ALA A 72 10.79 -11.86 -9.22
N PRO A 73 12.08 -11.92 -8.82
CA PRO A 73 12.96 -10.76 -8.86
C PRO A 73 13.31 -10.40 -10.30
N ASN A 74 13.21 -9.11 -10.65
CA ASN A 74 13.59 -8.61 -11.96
C ASN A 74 15.05 -8.11 -11.96
N PRO A 75 15.97 -8.70 -12.73
CA PRO A 75 17.34 -8.20 -12.88
C PRO A 75 17.45 -6.97 -13.78
N ASP A 76 16.41 -6.71 -14.60
CA ASP A 76 16.47 -5.83 -15.76
C ASP A 76 15.78 -4.48 -15.56
N TRP A 77 15.53 -4.09 -14.31
CA TRP A 77 14.97 -2.79 -14.03
C TRP A 77 15.77 -1.69 -14.74
N PRO A 78 15.11 -0.80 -15.51
CA PRO A 78 15.82 0.26 -16.24
C PRO A 78 16.35 1.37 -15.33
N ARG A 79 15.66 1.62 -14.20
CA ARG A 79 15.97 2.71 -13.27
C ARG A 79 15.89 2.25 -11.82
N THR A 80 16.54 2.97 -10.93
CA THR A 80 16.47 2.71 -9.48
C THR A 80 15.08 2.94 -8.90
N PHE A 81 14.26 3.78 -9.54
CA PHE A 81 12.83 3.97 -9.30
C PHE A 81 12.10 3.87 -10.64
N SER A 82 11.54 2.72 -10.95
CA SER A 82 10.95 2.44 -12.25
C SER A 82 9.68 3.23 -12.52
N GLY A 83 9.52 3.63 -13.77
CA GLY A 83 8.29 4.21 -14.30
C GLY A 83 7.19 3.16 -14.46
N GLN A 84 5.98 3.64 -14.63
CA GLN A 84 4.77 2.84 -14.80
C GLN A 84 4.89 1.79 -15.91
N PRO A 85 5.42 2.09 -17.12
CA PRO A 85 5.49 1.09 -18.19
C PRO A 85 6.30 -0.14 -17.80
N ALA A 86 7.47 0.06 -17.16
CA ALA A 86 8.33 -1.05 -16.75
C ALA A 86 7.69 -1.90 -15.62
N ILE A 87 6.88 -1.29 -14.75
CA ILE A 87 6.18 -2.04 -13.69
C ILE A 87 4.99 -2.80 -14.27
N ARG A 88 4.26 -2.23 -15.24
CA ARG A 88 3.20 -2.92 -15.97
C ARG A 88 3.75 -4.12 -16.71
N GLU A 89 4.82 -3.94 -17.48
CA GLU A 89 5.51 -5.03 -18.18
C GLU A 89 5.97 -6.13 -17.22
N TYR A 90 6.49 -5.76 -16.05
CA TYR A 90 6.86 -6.72 -15.02
C TYR A 90 5.65 -7.56 -14.54
N LEU A 91 4.48 -6.96 -14.35
CA LEU A 91 3.26 -7.69 -13.94
C LEU A 91 2.75 -8.62 -15.05
N GLU A 92 2.78 -8.17 -16.31
CA GLU A 92 2.48 -9.00 -17.48
C GLU A 92 3.43 -10.20 -17.53
N HIS A 93 4.74 -9.95 -17.38
CA HIS A 93 5.75 -11.00 -17.34
C HIS A 93 5.52 -12.01 -16.19
N VAL A 94 5.10 -11.56 -15.02
CA VAL A 94 4.74 -12.44 -13.90
C VAL A 94 3.54 -13.32 -14.30
N ALA A 95 2.49 -12.74 -14.91
CA ALA A 95 1.33 -13.51 -15.34
C ALA A 95 1.71 -14.61 -16.36
N ASP A 96 2.61 -14.30 -17.28
CA ASP A 96 3.08 -15.25 -18.31
C ASP A 96 4.01 -16.31 -17.73
N THR A 97 5.05 -15.90 -17.01
CA THR A 97 6.07 -16.80 -16.44
C THR A 97 5.47 -17.84 -15.50
N PHE A 98 4.47 -17.44 -14.72
CA PHE A 98 3.78 -18.36 -13.81
C PHE A 98 2.56 -19.03 -14.44
N GLY A 99 2.32 -18.88 -15.76
CA GLY A 99 1.22 -19.53 -16.49
C GLY A 99 -0.16 -19.20 -15.92
N LEU A 100 -0.37 -17.93 -15.51
CA LEU A 100 -1.60 -17.51 -14.84
C LEU A 100 -2.73 -17.18 -15.82
N ARG A 101 -2.42 -16.89 -17.10
CA ARG A 101 -3.40 -16.40 -18.09
C ARG A 101 -4.66 -17.25 -18.17
N ARG A 102 -4.51 -18.57 -18.10
CA ARG A 102 -5.64 -19.52 -18.13
C ARG A 102 -6.59 -19.43 -16.95
N HIS A 103 -6.14 -18.83 -15.85
CA HIS A 103 -6.94 -18.62 -14.63
C HIS A 103 -7.52 -17.20 -14.55
N ILE A 104 -7.09 -16.28 -15.43
CA ILE A 104 -7.52 -14.88 -15.41
C ILE A 104 -8.66 -14.70 -16.40
N ARG A 105 -9.77 -14.13 -15.91
CA ARG A 105 -10.91 -13.70 -16.71
C ARG A 105 -10.96 -12.18 -16.72
N LEU A 106 -10.65 -11.61 -17.86
CA LEU A 106 -10.70 -10.19 -18.13
C LEU A 106 -12.14 -9.77 -18.45
N ASN A 107 -12.49 -8.49 -18.25
CA ASN A 107 -13.83 -7.93 -18.44
C ASN A 107 -14.90 -8.63 -17.56
N HIS A 108 -14.50 -9.18 -16.43
CA HIS A 108 -15.35 -9.82 -15.45
C HIS A 108 -15.45 -8.97 -14.17
N GLU A 109 -16.10 -7.81 -14.27
CA GLU A 109 -16.37 -6.97 -13.09
C GLU A 109 -17.30 -7.69 -12.12
N VAL A 110 -16.89 -7.84 -10.88
CA VAL A 110 -17.74 -8.38 -9.81
C VAL A 110 -18.75 -7.31 -9.40
N ARG A 111 -20.02 -7.65 -9.51
CA ARG A 111 -21.17 -6.79 -9.18
C ARG A 111 -21.66 -7.01 -7.77
N MET A 112 -21.69 -8.28 -7.33
CA MET A 112 -22.16 -8.67 -6.01
C MET A 112 -21.51 -9.99 -5.59
N MET A 113 -21.26 -10.12 -4.29
CA MET A 113 -20.85 -11.38 -3.65
C MET A 113 -21.72 -11.61 -2.42
N ARG A 114 -22.38 -12.77 -2.32
CA ARG A 114 -23.26 -13.12 -1.20
C ARG A 114 -22.83 -14.43 -0.59
N TRP A 115 -22.77 -14.47 0.73
CA TRP A 115 -22.53 -15.70 1.46
C TRP A 115 -23.80 -16.56 1.52
N ASP A 116 -23.71 -17.77 1.03
CA ASP A 116 -24.71 -18.81 1.20
C ASP A 116 -24.35 -19.63 2.44
N ALA A 117 -25.13 -19.49 3.49
CA ALA A 117 -24.88 -20.14 4.77
C ALA A 117 -25.26 -21.62 4.78
N ASP A 118 -26.17 -22.06 3.92
CA ASP A 118 -26.62 -23.44 3.82
C ASP A 118 -25.58 -24.29 3.06
N GLU A 119 -25.04 -23.72 2.00
CA GLU A 119 -24.03 -24.38 1.16
C GLU A 119 -22.58 -24.02 1.54
N LEU A 120 -22.35 -23.11 2.51
CA LEU A 120 -21.04 -22.60 2.95
C LEU A 120 -20.14 -22.19 1.80
N ARG A 121 -20.67 -21.35 0.90
CA ARG A 121 -19.98 -20.85 -0.29
C ARG A 121 -20.37 -19.42 -0.60
N TRP A 122 -19.60 -18.77 -1.43
CA TRP A 122 -19.89 -17.44 -1.98
C TRP A 122 -20.58 -17.58 -3.33
N GLU A 123 -21.70 -16.89 -3.51
CA GLU A 123 -22.31 -16.62 -4.80
C GLU A 123 -21.74 -15.32 -5.33
N ILE A 124 -21.24 -15.33 -6.58
CA ILE A 124 -20.51 -14.21 -7.18
C ILE A 124 -21.18 -13.85 -8.50
N GLU A 125 -21.79 -12.68 -8.55
CA GLU A 125 -22.38 -12.10 -9.76
C GLU A 125 -21.33 -11.26 -10.49
N THR A 126 -21.11 -11.54 -11.78
CA THR A 126 -20.14 -10.80 -12.59
C THR A 126 -20.73 -10.31 -13.91
N ALA A 127 -20.01 -9.38 -14.55
CA ALA A 127 -20.36 -8.92 -15.89
C ALA A 127 -20.25 -10.01 -16.97
N GLY A 128 -19.40 -11.04 -16.73
CA GLY A 128 -19.13 -12.13 -17.69
C GLY A 128 -19.80 -13.45 -17.37
N GLY A 129 -20.68 -13.51 -16.37
CA GLY A 129 -21.37 -14.73 -15.91
C GLY A 129 -21.15 -14.98 -14.42
N ASP A 130 -22.14 -15.66 -13.80
CA ASP A 130 -22.14 -15.92 -12.37
C ASP A 130 -21.41 -17.22 -12.04
N LEU A 131 -20.80 -17.25 -10.86
CA LEU A 131 -20.10 -18.43 -10.35
C LEU A 131 -20.25 -18.54 -8.84
N THR A 132 -19.82 -19.68 -8.29
CA THR A 132 -19.71 -19.86 -6.84
C THR A 132 -18.28 -20.21 -6.44
N ALA A 133 -17.90 -19.89 -5.21
CA ALA A 133 -16.57 -20.19 -4.68
C ALA A 133 -16.62 -20.58 -3.20
N ASP A 134 -15.77 -21.52 -2.77
CA ASP A 134 -15.63 -21.83 -1.33
C ASP A 134 -14.94 -20.68 -0.57
N VAL A 135 -13.99 -20.01 -1.22
CA VAL A 135 -13.20 -18.91 -0.63
C VAL A 135 -13.12 -17.74 -1.61
N VAL A 136 -13.28 -16.52 -1.10
CA VAL A 136 -13.06 -15.29 -1.85
C VAL A 136 -11.81 -14.57 -1.31
N VAL A 137 -10.91 -14.19 -2.21
CA VAL A 137 -9.73 -13.35 -1.92
C VAL A 137 -9.90 -12.02 -2.64
N SER A 138 -10.31 -10.99 -1.92
CA SER A 138 -10.42 -9.62 -2.44
C SER A 138 -9.03 -8.99 -2.55
N ALA A 139 -8.55 -8.83 -3.76
CA ALA A 139 -7.26 -8.20 -4.10
C ALA A 139 -7.46 -6.92 -4.93
N THR A 140 -8.56 -6.22 -4.69
CA THR A 140 -8.99 -5.03 -5.44
C THR A 140 -8.10 -3.81 -5.23
N GLY A 141 -7.37 -3.78 -4.11
CA GLY A 141 -6.46 -2.70 -3.74
C GLY A 141 -7.16 -1.39 -3.36
N PRO A 142 -6.54 -0.54 -2.51
CA PRO A 142 -7.15 0.71 -2.03
C PRO A 142 -6.95 1.90 -2.99
N LEU A 143 -6.17 1.76 -4.06
CA LEU A 143 -5.88 2.82 -5.04
C LEU A 143 -6.43 2.45 -6.43
N SER A 144 -7.68 2.00 -6.48
CA SER A 144 -8.35 1.52 -7.71
C SER A 144 -9.52 2.39 -8.15
N ASP A 145 -10.25 2.97 -7.20
CA ASP A 145 -11.43 3.76 -7.48
C ASP A 145 -11.17 5.25 -7.20
N PRO A 146 -11.12 6.10 -8.28
CA PRO A 146 -10.82 7.53 -8.16
C PRO A 146 -11.86 8.28 -7.35
N LYS A 147 -11.43 9.20 -6.48
CA LYS A 147 -12.31 10.06 -5.71
C LYS A 147 -12.48 11.40 -6.42
N MET A 148 -13.59 11.56 -7.14
CA MET A 148 -13.96 12.82 -7.76
C MET A 148 -14.64 13.72 -6.73
N PRO A 149 -14.22 14.98 -6.59
CA PRO A 149 -14.88 15.92 -5.69
C PRO A 149 -16.20 16.42 -6.30
N GLU A 150 -17.18 16.65 -5.44
CA GLU A 150 -18.38 17.38 -5.81
C GLU A 150 -18.09 18.88 -5.76
N ILE A 151 -18.09 19.52 -6.92
CA ILE A 151 -17.82 20.96 -7.07
C ILE A 151 -18.95 21.60 -7.85
N PRO A 152 -19.61 22.64 -7.31
CA PRO A 152 -20.63 23.38 -8.03
C PRO A 152 -20.13 23.87 -9.39
N GLY A 153 -20.90 23.63 -10.46
CA GLY A 153 -20.58 24.01 -11.83
C GLY A 153 -19.62 23.08 -12.57
N LEU A 154 -19.20 21.94 -11.96
CA LEU A 154 -18.29 20.99 -12.62
C LEU A 154 -18.95 20.30 -13.82
N ALA A 155 -20.25 19.97 -13.73
CA ALA A 155 -20.97 19.31 -14.81
C ALA A 155 -21.18 20.21 -16.04
N GLU A 156 -21.22 21.51 -15.83
CA GLU A 156 -21.41 22.53 -16.87
C GLU A 156 -20.09 23.06 -17.43
N PHE A 157 -18.93 22.59 -16.94
CA PHE A 157 -17.65 23.03 -17.44
C PHE A 157 -17.47 22.65 -18.91
N PRO A 158 -17.23 23.62 -19.83
CA PRO A 158 -17.19 23.36 -21.27
C PRO A 158 -15.91 22.68 -21.74
N GLY A 159 -14.87 22.66 -20.91
CA GLY A 159 -13.58 22.07 -21.23
C GLY A 159 -13.47 20.60 -20.87
N LYS A 160 -12.26 20.05 -20.98
CA LYS A 160 -12.01 18.65 -20.67
C LYS A 160 -11.78 18.44 -19.17
N VAL A 161 -12.39 17.39 -18.62
CA VAL A 161 -12.23 16.98 -17.20
C VAL A 161 -11.84 15.53 -17.13
N PHE A 162 -10.79 15.20 -16.37
CA PHE A 162 -10.43 13.82 -16.07
C PHE A 162 -9.64 13.70 -14.75
N HIS A 163 -9.66 12.50 -14.20
CA HIS A 163 -8.87 12.17 -13.01
C HIS A 163 -7.52 11.57 -13.44
N SER A 164 -6.46 11.78 -12.65
CA SER A 164 -5.11 11.25 -12.91
C SER A 164 -5.10 9.73 -13.18
N ALA A 165 -5.95 8.95 -12.49
CA ALA A 165 -6.07 7.50 -12.69
C ALA A 165 -6.97 7.11 -13.89
N ARG A 166 -7.47 8.07 -14.64
CA ARG A 166 -8.25 7.89 -15.88
C ARG A 166 -7.74 8.92 -16.88
N TRP A 167 -6.43 8.90 -17.12
CA TRP A 167 -5.77 9.84 -18.01
C TRP A 167 -6.30 9.70 -19.42
N ASP A 168 -6.71 10.82 -20.01
CA ASP A 168 -7.15 10.88 -21.40
C ASP A 168 -5.93 11.12 -22.31
N HIS A 169 -5.46 10.06 -22.95
CA HIS A 169 -4.31 10.10 -23.84
C HIS A 169 -4.61 10.74 -25.19
N ASP A 170 -5.88 10.84 -25.57
CA ASP A 170 -6.32 11.41 -26.85
C ASP A 170 -6.48 12.93 -26.77
N TYR A 171 -6.47 13.50 -25.55
CA TYR A 171 -6.59 14.93 -25.36
C TYR A 171 -5.22 15.63 -25.31
N ASP A 172 -4.94 16.44 -26.34
CA ASP A 172 -3.71 17.21 -26.41
C ASP A 172 -3.76 18.43 -25.47
N LEU A 173 -2.80 18.47 -24.54
CA LEU A 173 -2.62 19.57 -23.58
C LEU A 173 -1.75 20.71 -24.12
N ALA A 174 -1.10 20.55 -25.28
CA ALA A 174 -0.20 21.57 -25.84
C ALA A 174 -0.92 22.90 -26.04
N GLY A 175 -0.31 23.97 -25.54
CA GLY A 175 -0.86 25.32 -25.66
C GLY A 175 -2.13 25.61 -24.85
N LYS A 176 -2.64 24.68 -24.03
CA LYS A 176 -3.83 24.84 -23.20
C LYS A 176 -3.52 25.49 -21.85
N ARG A 177 -4.55 26.12 -21.27
CA ARG A 177 -4.56 26.54 -19.86
C ARG A 177 -5.12 25.37 -19.05
N VAL A 178 -4.29 24.77 -18.20
CA VAL A 178 -4.62 23.55 -17.47
C VAL A 178 -4.65 23.80 -15.98
N ALA A 179 -5.71 23.35 -15.32
CA ALA A 179 -5.76 23.30 -13.86
C ALA A 179 -5.40 21.91 -13.35
N MET A 180 -4.46 21.83 -12.40
CA MET A 180 -4.19 20.63 -11.61
C MET A 180 -4.77 20.81 -10.21
N ILE A 181 -5.75 19.97 -9.84
CA ILE A 181 -6.41 20.04 -8.55
C ILE A 181 -5.80 18.97 -7.62
N GLY A 182 -5.05 19.44 -6.61
CA GLY A 182 -4.38 18.58 -5.63
C GLY A 182 -2.86 18.56 -5.78
N THR A 183 -2.17 18.15 -4.71
CA THR A 183 -0.70 18.16 -4.56
C THR A 183 -0.17 16.84 -4.03
N GLY A 184 -0.88 15.74 -4.27
CA GLY A 184 -0.49 14.39 -3.88
C GLY A 184 0.59 13.78 -4.76
N ALA A 185 0.83 12.48 -4.59
CA ALA A 185 1.87 11.72 -5.31
C ALA A 185 1.73 11.81 -6.84
N SER A 186 0.49 11.81 -7.37
CA SER A 186 0.27 11.96 -8.81
C SER A 186 0.62 13.39 -9.28
N ALA A 187 0.17 14.42 -8.55
CA ALA A 187 0.39 15.81 -8.94
C ALA A 187 1.87 16.18 -9.01
N ILE A 188 2.70 15.73 -8.06
CA ILE A 188 4.15 16.04 -8.07
C ILE A 188 4.89 15.41 -9.26
N GLN A 189 4.27 14.45 -9.94
CA GLN A 189 4.80 13.78 -11.13
C GLN A 189 4.21 14.38 -12.40
N ILE A 190 2.90 14.67 -12.41
CA ILE A 190 2.20 15.29 -13.55
C ILE A 190 2.71 16.71 -13.80
N VAL A 191 2.78 17.55 -12.77
CA VAL A 191 3.15 18.96 -12.89
C VAL A 191 4.46 19.16 -13.64
N PRO A 192 5.60 18.53 -13.28
CA PRO A 192 6.83 18.70 -14.03
C PRO A 192 6.77 18.10 -15.45
N ALA A 193 5.96 17.07 -15.66
CA ALA A 193 5.86 16.42 -16.96
C ALA A 193 5.11 17.27 -17.98
N ILE A 194 4.00 17.93 -17.58
CA ILE A 194 3.18 18.70 -18.51
C ILE A 194 3.52 20.20 -18.55
N ALA A 195 4.17 20.76 -17.52
CA ALA A 195 4.51 22.19 -17.46
C ALA A 195 5.29 22.72 -18.69
N PRO A 196 6.18 21.94 -19.35
CA PRO A 196 6.86 22.41 -20.56
C PRO A 196 5.95 22.58 -21.78
N GLU A 197 4.83 21.87 -21.85
CA GLU A 197 3.97 21.73 -23.04
C GLU A 197 2.75 22.65 -23.01
N VAL A 198 2.22 22.90 -21.81
CA VAL A 198 1.01 23.71 -21.63
C VAL A 198 1.31 25.22 -21.72
N ARG A 199 0.35 25.99 -22.22
CA ARG A 199 0.44 27.46 -22.22
C ARG A 199 0.54 28.01 -20.81
N ARG A 200 -0.29 27.53 -19.90
CA ARG A 200 -0.32 27.89 -18.49
C ARG A 200 -0.80 26.73 -17.64
N LEU A 201 -0.14 26.47 -16.53
CA LEU A 201 -0.52 25.47 -15.55
C LEU A 201 -0.88 26.16 -14.24
N THR A 202 -2.11 25.99 -13.77
CA THR A 202 -2.54 26.49 -12.46
C THR A 202 -2.69 25.32 -11.49
N LEU A 203 -1.86 25.28 -10.44
CA LEU A 203 -1.90 24.27 -9.41
C LEU A 203 -2.73 24.76 -8.21
N PHE A 204 -3.85 24.09 -7.93
CA PHE A 204 -4.66 24.35 -6.75
C PHE A 204 -4.16 23.51 -5.57
N GLN A 205 -3.71 24.19 -4.53
CA GLN A 205 -3.08 23.61 -3.35
C GLN A 205 -3.83 23.98 -2.07
N ARG A 206 -4.63 23.07 -1.54
CA ARG A 206 -5.24 23.26 -0.20
C ARG A 206 -4.22 23.12 0.93
N THR A 207 -3.27 22.19 0.77
CA THR A 207 -2.22 21.92 1.76
C THR A 207 -0.94 21.53 1.04
N PRO A 208 0.20 22.19 1.27
CA PRO A 208 1.46 21.84 0.64
C PRO A 208 1.98 20.47 1.11
N PRO A 209 2.60 19.65 0.26
CA PRO A 209 3.22 18.40 0.63
C PRO A 209 4.67 18.57 1.07
N TRP A 210 5.18 17.69 1.91
CA TRP A 210 6.61 17.51 2.10
C TRP A 210 7.22 16.76 0.92
N VAL A 211 8.16 17.39 0.21
CA VAL A 211 8.83 16.78 -0.96
C VAL A 211 10.34 16.72 -0.73
N MET A 212 10.87 15.51 -0.78
CA MET A 212 12.30 15.21 -0.70
C MET A 212 12.88 14.95 -2.09
N PRO A 213 14.19 15.15 -2.28
CA PRO A 213 14.85 14.77 -3.54
C PRO A 213 14.64 13.29 -3.85
N ARG A 214 14.39 13.00 -5.11
CA ARG A 214 14.35 11.63 -5.64
C ARG A 214 15.72 11.27 -6.20
N THR A 215 16.42 10.34 -5.57
CA THR A 215 17.75 9.86 -5.99
C THR A 215 17.62 8.79 -7.08
N ASP A 216 16.89 9.11 -8.16
CA ASP A 216 16.67 8.20 -9.27
C ASP A 216 17.81 8.29 -10.31
N ARG A 217 18.24 7.13 -10.80
CA ARG A 217 19.21 7.01 -11.89
C ARG A 217 18.92 5.80 -12.77
N ALA A 218 19.46 5.79 -13.96
CA ALA A 218 19.52 4.59 -14.78
C ALA A 218 20.35 3.49 -14.09
N ILE A 219 19.88 2.26 -14.16
CA ILE A 219 20.67 1.07 -13.79
C ILE A 219 21.54 0.70 -14.98
N THR A 220 22.85 0.66 -14.78
CA THR A 220 23.80 0.43 -15.86
C THR A 220 23.71 -0.98 -16.45
N ALA A 221 24.19 -1.16 -17.67
CA ALA A 221 24.23 -2.48 -18.30
C ALA A 221 25.06 -3.48 -17.47
N VAL A 222 26.16 -3.01 -16.86
CA VAL A 222 27.02 -3.82 -15.99
C VAL A 222 26.26 -4.27 -14.73
N GLU A 223 25.52 -3.36 -14.07
CA GLU A 223 24.68 -3.73 -12.91
C GLU A 223 23.63 -4.77 -13.29
N ARG A 224 22.93 -4.58 -14.44
CA ARG A 224 21.94 -5.58 -14.92
C ARG A 224 22.60 -6.91 -15.22
N TRP A 225 23.75 -6.90 -15.89
CA TRP A 225 24.52 -8.13 -16.15
C TRP A 225 24.91 -8.84 -14.84
N LEU A 226 25.46 -8.11 -13.83
CA LEU A 226 25.77 -8.66 -12.52
C LEU A 226 24.52 -9.26 -11.85
N HIS A 227 23.40 -8.58 -11.93
CA HIS A 227 22.14 -9.05 -11.35
C HIS A 227 21.58 -10.30 -12.05
N ARG A 228 21.87 -10.50 -13.33
CA ARG A 228 21.52 -11.74 -14.06
C ARG A 228 22.45 -12.89 -13.68
N GLN A 229 23.77 -12.67 -13.72
CA GLN A 229 24.77 -13.72 -13.52
C GLN A 229 24.92 -14.11 -12.04
N LEU A 230 24.76 -13.16 -11.11
CA LEU A 230 25.00 -13.34 -9.69
C LEU A 230 23.73 -13.01 -8.88
N PRO A 231 22.78 -13.94 -8.75
CA PRO A 231 21.49 -13.73 -8.09
C PRO A 231 21.59 -13.20 -6.66
N PHE A 232 22.66 -13.52 -5.93
CA PHE A 232 22.87 -13.03 -4.57
C PHE A 232 23.02 -11.50 -4.51
N THR A 233 23.51 -10.84 -5.57
CA THR A 233 23.63 -9.38 -5.63
C THR A 233 22.29 -8.68 -5.56
N ARG A 234 21.25 -9.26 -6.19
CA ARG A 234 19.87 -8.79 -6.09
C ARG A 234 19.32 -8.96 -4.67
N ALA A 235 19.55 -10.15 -4.09
CA ALA A 235 19.12 -10.46 -2.73
C ALA A 235 19.78 -9.51 -1.72
N ALA A 236 21.08 -9.28 -1.83
CA ALA A 236 21.83 -8.34 -1.00
C ALA A 236 21.30 -6.92 -1.16
N ARG A 237 21.08 -6.45 -2.41
CA ARG A 237 20.51 -5.13 -2.68
C ARG A 237 19.12 -4.97 -2.06
N ARG A 238 18.23 -5.96 -2.25
CA ARG A 238 16.90 -5.97 -1.67
C ARG A 238 16.95 -5.95 -0.14
N GLY A 239 17.83 -6.78 0.46
CA GLY A 239 18.02 -6.84 1.91
C GLY A 239 18.51 -5.52 2.49
N LEU A 240 19.49 -4.87 1.84
CA LEU A 240 19.98 -3.56 2.24
C LEU A 240 18.86 -2.50 2.19
N LEU A 241 18.13 -2.42 1.09
CA LEU A 241 17.03 -1.47 0.93
C LEU A 241 15.93 -1.72 1.98
N TRP A 242 15.59 -2.98 2.22
CA TRP A 242 14.65 -3.36 3.26
C TRP A 242 15.13 -2.94 4.65
N GLY A 243 16.37 -3.27 5.02
CA GLY A 243 16.94 -2.92 6.32
C GLY A 243 16.96 -1.42 6.59
N ILE A 244 17.33 -0.59 5.61
CA ILE A 244 17.26 0.88 5.70
C ILE A 244 15.82 1.34 6.01
N ARG A 245 14.81 0.79 5.31
CA ARG A 245 13.42 1.16 5.53
C ARG A 245 12.91 0.72 6.90
N GLU A 246 13.29 -0.47 7.37
CA GLU A 246 12.94 -0.96 8.71
C GLU A 246 13.50 -0.06 9.81
N LEU A 247 14.76 0.36 9.70
CA LEU A 247 15.39 1.30 10.65
C LEU A 247 14.65 2.64 10.70
N GLN A 248 14.18 3.14 9.55
CA GLN A 248 13.43 4.39 9.48
C GLN A 248 12.08 4.34 10.19
N VAL A 249 11.44 3.17 10.32
CA VAL A 249 10.11 3.03 10.96
C VAL A 249 10.10 3.61 12.36
N SER A 250 11.19 3.48 13.12
CA SER A 250 11.26 3.98 14.49
C SER A 250 11.08 5.50 14.60
N ALA A 251 11.52 6.26 13.58
CA ALA A 251 11.33 7.71 13.52
C ALA A 251 9.86 8.10 13.34
N PHE A 252 9.06 7.26 12.65
CA PHE A 252 7.64 7.52 12.46
C PHE A 252 6.77 7.06 13.64
N THR A 253 7.23 6.04 14.36
CA THR A 253 6.41 5.35 15.37
C THR A 253 6.82 5.64 16.80
N LYS A 254 8.12 5.69 17.11
CA LYS A 254 8.66 5.77 18.48
C LYS A 254 9.40 7.07 18.79
N ARG A 255 10.02 7.67 17.77
CA ARG A 255 10.91 8.84 17.93
C ARG A 255 10.63 9.97 16.94
N PRO A 256 9.42 10.56 16.92
CA PRO A 256 9.03 11.60 15.94
C PRO A 256 9.95 12.84 15.96
N ASN A 257 10.65 13.09 17.05
CA ASN A 257 11.60 14.20 17.16
C ASN A 257 12.79 14.07 16.19
N GLN A 258 13.17 12.85 15.79
CA GLN A 258 14.23 12.62 14.80
C GLN A 258 13.84 13.09 13.39
N LEU A 259 12.56 13.32 13.13
CA LEU A 259 12.06 13.84 11.85
C LEU A 259 12.45 15.30 11.58
N GLY A 260 12.86 16.08 12.61
CA GLY A 260 13.29 17.48 12.43
C GLY A 260 14.46 17.66 11.46
N LEU A 261 15.41 16.72 11.45
CA LEU A 261 16.51 16.75 10.47
C LEU A 261 15.98 16.56 9.04
N ILE A 262 15.03 15.66 8.86
CA ILE A 262 14.43 15.39 7.54
C ILE A 262 13.61 16.61 7.08
N GLU A 263 12.91 17.30 8.00
CA GLU A 263 12.23 18.58 7.70
C GLU A 263 13.21 19.64 7.21
N SER A 264 14.35 19.79 7.87
CA SER A 264 15.40 20.75 7.49
C SER A 264 15.95 20.44 6.10
N LEU A 265 16.18 19.16 5.79
CA LEU A 265 16.62 18.73 4.46
C LEU A 265 15.56 18.99 3.38
N ALA A 266 14.28 18.76 3.68
CA ALA A 266 13.17 19.06 2.77
C ALA A 266 13.05 20.56 2.50
N LYS A 267 13.17 21.40 3.52
CA LYS A 267 13.19 22.88 3.39
C LYS A 267 14.39 23.36 2.57
N ALA A 268 15.58 22.79 2.81
CA ALA A 268 16.78 23.10 2.03
C ALA A 268 16.63 22.71 0.55
N ASN A 269 16.01 21.54 0.26
CA ASN A 269 15.71 21.13 -1.09
C ASN A 269 14.78 22.12 -1.82
N MET A 270 13.71 22.55 -1.15
CA MET A 270 12.78 23.55 -1.69
C MET A 270 13.51 24.89 -1.95
N ALA A 271 14.29 25.38 -1.00
CA ALA A 271 15.01 26.67 -1.11
C ALA A 271 16.05 26.70 -2.24
N ARG A 272 16.56 25.55 -2.69
CA ARG A 272 17.46 25.46 -3.86
C ARG A 272 16.76 25.89 -5.15
N SER A 273 15.51 25.51 -5.33
CA SER A 273 14.74 25.77 -6.55
C SER A 273 13.84 27.01 -6.43
N ILE A 274 13.19 27.22 -5.31
CA ILE A 274 12.25 28.33 -5.08
C ILE A 274 12.98 29.49 -4.42
N LYS A 275 13.31 30.53 -5.20
CA LYS A 275 14.02 31.71 -4.71
C LYS A 275 13.06 32.76 -4.13
N ASP A 276 11.84 32.86 -4.70
CA ASP A 276 10.81 33.76 -4.20
C ASP A 276 10.37 33.37 -2.78
N PRO A 277 10.51 34.26 -1.78
CA PRO A 277 10.14 33.99 -0.40
C PRO A 277 8.63 33.82 -0.21
N VAL A 278 7.81 34.51 -1.03
CA VAL A 278 6.34 34.44 -0.95
C VAL A 278 5.88 33.06 -1.43
N LEU A 279 6.36 32.61 -2.57
CA LEU A 279 6.07 31.27 -3.10
C LEU A 279 6.59 30.19 -2.15
N ARG A 280 7.78 30.38 -1.59
CA ARG A 280 8.36 29.43 -0.62
C ARG A 280 7.50 29.31 0.65
N ALA A 281 6.97 30.42 1.18
CA ALA A 281 6.06 30.40 2.31
C ALA A 281 4.79 29.60 2.00
N LYS A 282 4.18 29.80 0.83
CA LYS A 282 3.00 29.05 0.36
C LYS A 282 3.27 27.55 0.19
N LEU A 283 4.49 27.15 -0.13
CA LEU A 283 4.91 25.76 -0.35
C LEU A 283 5.43 25.08 0.94
N THR A 284 5.55 25.79 2.06
CA THR A 284 6.05 25.21 3.32
C THR A 284 4.91 24.61 4.11
N PRO A 285 4.93 23.27 4.38
CA PRO A 285 3.91 22.63 5.19
C PRO A 285 3.93 23.10 6.64
N SER A 286 2.75 23.25 7.26
CA SER A 286 2.58 23.60 8.68
C SER A 286 2.51 22.38 9.60
N TYR A 287 2.47 21.18 9.04
CA TYR A 287 2.38 19.93 9.78
C TYR A 287 3.71 19.17 9.77
N ARG A 288 3.88 18.23 10.72
CA ARG A 288 5.10 17.44 10.87
C ARG A 288 5.35 16.56 9.65
N ILE A 289 6.60 16.51 9.17
CA ILE A 289 6.98 15.57 8.08
C ILE A 289 6.70 14.14 8.49
N GLY A 290 6.17 13.33 7.55
CA GLY A 290 5.76 11.95 7.80
C GLY A 290 4.31 11.79 8.25
N CYS A 291 3.62 12.86 8.71
CA CYS A 291 2.18 12.80 8.99
C CYS A 291 1.35 12.36 7.78
N LYS A 292 1.72 12.88 6.60
CA LYS A 292 1.34 12.33 5.28
C LYS A 292 2.55 11.64 4.67
N ARG A 293 2.32 10.82 3.62
CA ARG A 293 3.42 10.22 2.86
C ARG A 293 4.41 11.30 2.42
N ILE A 294 5.69 11.10 2.71
CA ILE A 294 6.76 11.95 2.21
C ILE A 294 6.92 11.67 0.72
N LEU A 295 6.75 12.70 -0.10
CA LEU A 295 6.82 12.58 -1.55
C LEU A 295 8.25 12.73 -2.05
N LEU A 296 8.59 12.09 -3.17
CA LEU A 296 9.93 12.11 -3.75
C LEU A 296 9.89 12.71 -5.16
N SER A 297 10.47 13.89 -5.33
CA SER A 297 10.65 14.50 -6.64
C SER A 297 11.82 15.48 -6.63
N SER A 298 12.69 15.42 -7.64
CA SER A 298 13.73 16.43 -7.91
C SER A 298 13.27 17.50 -8.89
N GLU A 299 12.13 17.29 -9.56
CA GLU A 299 11.64 18.12 -10.66
C GLU A 299 10.44 19.01 -10.28
N TYR A 300 9.74 18.67 -9.19
CA TYR A 300 8.52 19.39 -8.79
C TYR A 300 8.75 20.86 -8.46
N TYR A 301 9.71 21.16 -7.59
CA TYR A 301 10.01 22.56 -7.23
C TYR A 301 10.58 23.36 -8.42
N PRO A 302 11.51 22.82 -9.25
CA PRO A 302 11.90 23.49 -10.50
C PRO A 302 10.73 23.78 -11.45
N ALA A 303 9.75 22.87 -11.56
CA ALA A 303 8.56 23.08 -12.36
C ALA A 303 7.69 24.23 -11.82
N LEU A 304 7.51 24.32 -10.50
CA LEU A 304 6.76 25.40 -9.86
C LEU A 304 7.45 26.78 -9.98
N ALA A 305 8.73 26.82 -10.24
CA ALA A 305 9.48 28.07 -10.48
C ALA A 305 9.39 28.56 -11.93
N ARG A 306 8.71 27.84 -12.83
CA ARG A 306 8.56 28.24 -14.23
C ARG A 306 7.58 29.42 -14.37
N PRO A 307 7.80 30.34 -15.31
CA PRO A 307 6.94 31.52 -15.48
C PRO A 307 5.51 31.21 -15.94
N ASN A 308 5.30 30.01 -16.52
CA ASN A 308 3.97 29.55 -16.96
C ASN A 308 3.26 28.66 -15.92
N VAL A 309 3.74 28.58 -14.69
CA VAL A 309 3.13 27.79 -13.62
C VAL A 309 2.73 28.70 -12.46
N ASP A 310 1.45 28.71 -12.15
CA ASP A 310 0.87 29.46 -11.05
C ASP A 310 0.48 28.54 -9.89
N LEU A 311 0.65 29.03 -8.68
CA LEU A 311 0.18 28.37 -7.47
C LEU A 311 -0.97 29.16 -6.84
N VAL A 312 -2.17 28.57 -6.84
CA VAL A 312 -3.31 29.00 -6.03
C VAL A 312 -3.25 28.23 -4.71
N ALA A 313 -2.80 28.90 -3.64
CA ALA A 313 -2.66 28.29 -2.31
C ALA A 313 -4.01 28.22 -1.57
N SER A 314 -5.03 27.75 -2.26
CA SER A 314 -6.41 27.65 -1.83
C SER A 314 -7.09 26.43 -2.45
N GLY A 315 -8.22 25.99 -1.88
CA GLY A 315 -9.06 24.95 -2.47
C GLY A 315 -9.91 25.50 -3.61
N LEU A 316 -10.25 24.67 -4.58
CA LEU A 316 -11.27 25.00 -5.58
C LEU A 316 -12.65 25.01 -4.89
N LYS A 317 -13.40 26.11 -5.08
CA LYS A 317 -14.73 26.33 -4.47
C LYS A 317 -15.87 26.02 -5.43
N GLU A 318 -15.81 26.61 -6.62
CA GLU A 318 -16.85 26.48 -7.66
C GLU A 318 -16.26 26.72 -9.05
N ILE A 319 -17.04 26.41 -10.07
CA ILE A 319 -16.73 26.61 -11.48
C ILE A 319 -17.85 27.42 -12.11
N ARG A 320 -17.49 28.47 -12.86
CA ARG A 320 -18.43 29.35 -13.59
C ARG A 320 -18.03 29.37 -15.06
N GLY A 321 -18.71 28.60 -15.90
CA GLY A 321 -18.30 28.41 -17.29
C GLY A 321 -16.87 27.89 -17.38
N SER A 322 -15.94 28.63 -18.01
CA SER A 322 -14.53 28.27 -18.09
C SER A 322 -13.66 28.79 -16.92
N VAL A 323 -14.26 29.47 -15.95
CA VAL A 323 -13.53 30.12 -14.84
C VAL A 323 -13.62 29.27 -13.57
N LEU A 324 -12.47 28.90 -13.03
CA LEU A 324 -12.33 28.27 -11.72
C LEU A 324 -12.20 29.32 -10.63
N VAL A 325 -13.05 29.23 -9.61
CA VAL A 325 -13.07 30.15 -8.45
C VAL A 325 -12.53 29.42 -7.23
N ALA A 326 -11.46 29.89 -6.67
CA ALA A 326 -10.87 29.35 -5.45
C ALA A 326 -11.59 29.85 -4.18
N ALA A 327 -11.37 29.19 -3.06
CA ALA A 327 -11.99 29.58 -1.78
C ALA A 327 -11.49 30.93 -1.23
N ASP A 328 -10.34 31.43 -1.69
CA ASP A 328 -9.83 32.78 -1.39
C ASP A 328 -10.38 33.86 -2.34
N GLY A 329 -11.27 33.50 -3.26
CA GLY A 329 -11.88 34.39 -4.24
C GLY A 329 -11.07 34.62 -5.51
N SER A 330 -9.87 34.03 -5.65
CA SER A 330 -9.11 34.14 -6.89
C SER A 330 -9.78 33.37 -8.02
N GLU A 331 -9.74 33.94 -9.23
CA GLU A 331 -10.37 33.40 -10.42
C GLU A 331 -9.32 33.07 -11.49
N THR A 332 -9.51 31.95 -12.19
CA THR A 332 -8.59 31.51 -13.25
C THR A 332 -9.38 30.89 -14.41
N GLU A 333 -9.18 31.38 -15.60
CA GLU A 333 -9.77 30.83 -16.82
C GLU A 333 -8.98 29.63 -17.33
N ILE A 334 -9.65 28.49 -17.57
CA ILE A 334 -9.06 27.17 -17.81
C ILE A 334 -9.72 26.49 -19.00
N ASP A 335 -8.94 25.70 -19.76
CA ASP A 335 -9.38 24.88 -20.88
C ASP A 335 -9.52 23.40 -20.50
N ALA A 336 -8.78 22.93 -19.48
CA ALA A 336 -8.86 21.54 -18.99
C ALA A 336 -8.57 21.45 -17.50
N ILE A 337 -9.27 20.52 -16.82
CA ILE A 337 -9.12 20.24 -15.38
C ILE A 337 -8.63 18.81 -15.17
N ILE A 338 -7.53 18.66 -14.44
CA ILE A 338 -6.97 17.37 -14.04
C ILE A 338 -7.13 17.22 -12.53
N PHE A 339 -7.87 16.22 -12.10
CA PHE A 339 -8.04 15.91 -10.70
C PHE A 339 -6.97 14.92 -10.21
N GLY A 340 -6.15 15.35 -9.25
CA GLY A 340 -5.23 14.52 -8.47
C GLY A 340 -5.72 14.38 -7.03
N THR A 341 -7.01 14.09 -6.87
CA THR A 341 -7.74 14.13 -5.59
C THR A 341 -7.73 12.81 -4.83
N GLY A 342 -7.02 11.80 -5.35
CA GLY A 342 -6.81 10.51 -4.70
C GLY A 342 -7.93 9.51 -4.97
N PHE A 343 -8.12 8.59 -4.01
CA PHE A 343 -8.94 7.39 -4.18
C PHE A 343 -9.83 7.16 -2.96
N HIS A 344 -10.84 6.31 -3.12
CA HIS A 344 -11.67 5.80 -2.04
C HIS A 344 -10.90 4.74 -1.24
N VAL A 345 -10.13 5.17 -0.22
CA VAL A 345 -9.25 4.30 0.56
C VAL A 345 -9.92 3.79 1.83
N THR A 346 -10.69 4.64 2.52
CA THR A 346 -11.40 4.32 3.77
C THR A 346 -12.88 4.06 3.57
N ASP A 347 -13.36 4.24 2.35
CA ASP A 347 -14.72 4.09 1.86
C ASP A 347 -14.71 3.30 0.54
N MET A 348 -14.10 2.11 0.55
CA MET A 348 -13.89 1.30 -0.67
C MET A 348 -15.20 0.81 -1.27
N PRO A 349 -15.52 1.11 -2.56
CA PRO A 349 -16.79 0.74 -3.19
C PRO A 349 -17.05 -0.77 -3.26
N ILE A 350 -15.99 -1.59 -3.22
CA ILE A 350 -16.17 -3.06 -3.17
C ILE A 350 -16.86 -3.50 -1.89
N ALA A 351 -16.80 -2.74 -0.79
CA ALA A 351 -17.43 -3.11 0.47
C ALA A 351 -18.97 -3.15 0.40
N ASP A 352 -19.58 -2.35 -0.47
CA ASP A 352 -21.04 -2.38 -0.73
C ASP A 352 -21.47 -3.64 -1.49
N ARG A 353 -20.52 -4.31 -2.15
CA ARG A 353 -20.76 -5.47 -3.02
C ARG A 353 -20.51 -6.82 -2.32
N VAL A 354 -20.20 -6.82 -1.03
CA VAL A 354 -19.90 -8.04 -0.25
C VAL A 354 -20.93 -8.18 0.85
N VAL A 355 -21.80 -9.17 0.76
CA VAL A 355 -22.86 -9.46 1.73
C VAL A 355 -22.47 -10.70 2.54
N GLY A 356 -22.33 -10.55 3.85
CA GLY A 356 -21.90 -11.60 4.77
C GLY A 356 -23.02 -12.50 5.27
N ALA A 357 -22.72 -13.32 6.26
CA ALA A 357 -23.62 -14.35 6.82
C ALA A 357 -24.89 -13.79 7.47
N GLU A 358 -24.86 -12.54 7.95
CA GLU A 358 -26.01 -11.89 8.57
C GLU A 358 -26.84 -11.05 7.56
N GLY A 359 -26.55 -11.16 6.27
CA GLY A 359 -27.19 -10.35 5.23
C GLY A 359 -26.75 -8.87 5.19
N LYS A 360 -25.76 -8.49 6.01
CA LYS A 360 -25.18 -7.15 6.04
C LYS A 360 -24.05 -7.02 5.02
N THR A 361 -23.90 -5.83 4.45
CA THR A 361 -22.74 -5.55 3.60
C THR A 361 -21.48 -5.36 4.43
N LEU A 362 -20.31 -5.50 3.79
CA LEU A 362 -19.03 -5.19 4.42
C LEU A 362 -18.93 -3.68 4.74
N ALA A 363 -19.55 -2.82 3.92
CA ALA A 363 -19.68 -1.40 4.19
C ALA A 363 -20.45 -1.13 5.48
N ASP A 364 -21.58 -1.83 5.71
CA ASP A 364 -22.34 -1.76 6.97
C ASP A 364 -21.49 -2.20 8.16
N ALA A 365 -20.71 -3.28 8.00
CA ALA A 365 -19.82 -3.78 9.06
C ALA A 365 -18.67 -2.79 9.34
N TRP A 366 -18.27 -2.01 8.37
CA TRP A 366 -17.20 -1.01 8.47
C TRP A 366 -17.66 0.44 8.65
N LYS A 367 -18.97 0.68 8.82
CA LYS A 367 -19.55 2.04 8.97
C LYS A 367 -18.90 2.87 10.09
N ASP A 368 -18.50 2.19 11.17
CA ASP A 368 -17.79 2.79 12.30
C ASP A 368 -16.26 2.74 12.15
N GLY A 369 -15.75 2.54 10.93
CA GLY A 369 -14.36 2.42 10.54
C GLY A 369 -13.94 1.00 10.19
N MET A 370 -13.09 0.88 9.19
CA MET A 370 -12.65 -0.41 8.68
C MET A 370 -11.86 -1.20 9.74
N GLN A 371 -12.25 -2.46 9.94
CA GLN A 371 -11.62 -3.39 10.88
C GLN A 371 -11.46 -4.77 10.26
N ALA A 372 -10.31 -5.39 10.48
CA ALA A 372 -10.05 -6.77 10.08
C ALA A 372 -9.00 -7.41 10.98
N LEU A 373 -9.10 -8.70 11.24
CA LEU A 373 -8.07 -9.47 11.90
C LEU A 373 -6.85 -9.56 10.98
N ARG A 374 -5.70 -9.07 11.43
CA ARG A 374 -4.44 -8.97 10.66
C ARG A 374 -4.59 -8.27 9.30
N GLY A 375 -5.58 -7.36 9.20
CA GLY A 375 -5.88 -6.70 7.93
C GLY A 375 -6.34 -7.65 6.82
N ALA A 376 -6.80 -8.85 7.16
CA ALA A 376 -7.14 -9.90 6.20
C ALA A 376 -8.59 -10.36 6.29
N THR A 377 -9.10 -10.73 7.46
CA THR A 377 -10.45 -11.32 7.61
C THR A 377 -11.36 -10.46 8.48
N ALA A 378 -12.62 -10.30 8.06
CA ALA A 378 -13.63 -9.52 8.78
C ALA A 378 -14.62 -10.43 9.50
N ALA A 379 -15.14 -9.97 10.65
CA ALA A 379 -16.17 -10.69 11.39
C ALA A 379 -17.51 -10.66 10.61
N GLY A 380 -18.20 -11.80 10.56
CA GLY A 380 -19.44 -11.95 9.79
C GLY A 380 -19.26 -12.31 8.32
N PHE A 381 -18.02 -12.46 7.84
CA PHE A 381 -17.69 -12.79 6.44
C PHE A 381 -16.85 -14.07 6.38
N PRO A 382 -17.48 -15.24 6.49
CA PRO A 382 -16.77 -16.52 6.48
C PRO A 382 -16.05 -16.75 5.15
N ASN A 383 -14.88 -17.38 5.19
CA ASN A 383 -14.09 -17.69 3.99
C ASN A 383 -13.84 -16.50 3.05
N TRP A 384 -13.89 -15.27 3.57
CA TRP A 384 -13.54 -14.06 2.86
C TRP A 384 -12.24 -13.46 3.40
N MET A 385 -11.35 -13.07 2.51
CA MET A 385 -10.09 -12.43 2.84
C MET A 385 -9.85 -11.21 1.96
N THR A 386 -9.16 -10.21 2.50
CA THR A 386 -8.65 -9.09 1.69
C THR A 386 -7.13 -9.02 1.72
N ILE A 387 -6.53 -8.73 0.57
CA ILE A 387 -5.12 -8.36 0.44
C ILE A 387 -5.04 -6.83 0.41
N ILE A 388 -4.21 -6.25 1.26
CA ILE A 388 -4.14 -4.81 1.53
C ILE A 388 -5.46 -4.28 2.15
N GLY A 389 -5.91 -4.96 3.18
CA GLY A 389 -7.05 -4.50 3.97
C GLY A 389 -6.67 -3.49 5.07
N PRO A 390 -7.55 -3.30 6.07
CA PRO A 390 -7.36 -2.31 7.13
C PRO A 390 -6.02 -2.44 7.86
N ASN A 391 -5.36 -1.29 8.11
CA ASN A 391 -4.08 -1.19 8.83
C ASN A 391 -2.94 -2.04 8.23
N THR A 392 -2.89 -2.17 6.91
CA THR A 392 -1.77 -2.83 6.20
C THR A 392 -0.94 -1.87 5.36
N GLY A 393 -1.37 -0.61 5.21
CA GLY A 393 -0.65 0.42 4.48
C GLY A 393 0.70 0.76 5.12
N LEU A 394 1.64 1.25 4.33
CA LEU A 394 2.97 1.67 4.79
C LEU A 394 3.25 3.13 4.46
N GLY A 395 3.76 3.87 5.43
CA GLY A 395 4.17 5.27 5.24
C GLY A 395 5.53 5.42 4.54
N ASN A 396 6.39 4.42 4.56
CA ASN A 396 7.81 4.56 4.16
C ASN A 396 8.45 3.36 3.44
N SER A 397 7.71 2.27 3.19
CA SER A 397 8.29 1.04 2.62
C SER A 397 7.43 0.47 1.49
N SER A 398 7.80 -0.71 0.98
CA SER A 398 7.14 -1.37 -0.14
C SER A 398 5.90 -2.14 0.29
N MET A 399 4.77 -1.84 -0.34
CA MET A 399 3.52 -2.58 -0.15
C MET A 399 3.64 -4.06 -0.57
N ILE A 400 4.61 -4.40 -1.43
CA ILE A 400 4.83 -5.80 -1.85
C ILE A 400 5.21 -6.68 -0.66
N LEU A 401 5.94 -6.13 0.34
CA LEU A 401 6.28 -6.87 1.57
C LEU A 401 5.03 -7.22 2.39
N MET A 402 4.06 -6.30 2.45
CA MET A 402 2.79 -6.53 3.13
C MET A 402 1.92 -7.53 2.37
N ILE A 403 1.86 -7.39 1.03
CA ILE A 403 1.19 -8.37 0.17
C ILE A 403 1.77 -9.76 0.41
N GLU A 404 3.08 -9.96 0.31
CA GLU A 404 3.73 -11.26 0.52
C GLU A 404 3.44 -11.85 1.91
N SER A 405 3.38 -11.00 2.94
CA SER A 405 3.02 -11.42 4.29
C SER A 405 1.57 -11.93 4.36
N GLN A 406 0.63 -11.20 3.75
CA GLN A 406 -0.77 -11.63 3.67
C GLN A 406 -0.99 -12.85 2.77
N LEU A 407 -0.18 -13.02 1.70
CA LEU A 407 -0.20 -14.24 0.88
C LEU A 407 0.24 -15.48 1.68
N ASN A 408 1.18 -15.33 2.62
CA ASN A 408 1.54 -16.41 3.54
C ASN A 408 0.38 -16.76 4.47
N TYR A 409 -0.30 -15.73 5.02
CA TYR A 409 -1.47 -15.92 5.86
C TYR A 409 -2.62 -16.61 5.11
N MET A 410 -2.90 -16.17 3.87
CA MET A 410 -3.87 -16.79 2.97
C MET A 410 -3.55 -18.28 2.73
N ALA A 411 -2.30 -18.60 2.44
CA ALA A 411 -1.90 -19.98 2.19
C ALA A 411 -2.07 -20.86 3.44
N ASP A 412 -1.75 -20.33 4.62
CA ASP A 412 -1.97 -21.06 5.87
C ASP A 412 -3.46 -21.23 6.17
N TYR A 413 -4.28 -20.19 5.94
CA TYR A 413 -5.73 -20.25 6.05
C TYR A 413 -6.34 -21.37 5.18
N LEU A 414 -5.93 -21.45 3.92
CA LEU A 414 -6.39 -22.50 3.01
C LEU A 414 -5.92 -23.88 3.40
N ARG A 415 -4.72 -24.01 3.98
CA ARG A 415 -4.23 -25.27 4.54
C ARG A 415 -5.06 -25.72 5.75
N GLN A 416 -5.42 -24.79 6.66
CA GLN A 416 -6.29 -25.09 7.80
C GLN A 416 -7.68 -25.58 7.34
N LEU A 417 -8.29 -24.95 6.34
CA LEU A 417 -9.53 -25.43 5.74
C LEU A 417 -9.38 -26.84 5.18
N GLY A 418 -8.26 -27.15 4.50
CA GLY A 418 -7.97 -28.48 3.99
C GLY A 418 -7.81 -29.53 5.09
N VAL A 419 -7.16 -29.19 6.20
CA VAL A 419 -6.97 -30.09 7.36
C VAL A 419 -8.30 -30.37 8.08
N LEU A 420 -9.16 -29.36 8.21
CA LEU A 420 -10.48 -29.53 8.85
C LEU A 420 -11.40 -30.45 8.06
N GLY A 421 -11.16 -30.59 6.75
CA GLY A 421 -11.87 -31.50 5.84
C GLY A 421 -13.37 -31.22 5.71
N GLY A 422 -13.97 -31.77 4.67
CA GLY A 422 -15.39 -31.61 4.39
C GLY A 422 -15.77 -30.16 4.00
N ARG A 423 -17.05 -29.85 3.98
CA ARG A 423 -17.55 -28.48 3.79
C ARG A 423 -17.47 -27.70 5.09
N VAL A 424 -16.49 -26.83 5.19
CA VAL A 424 -16.25 -26.01 6.38
C VAL A 424 -15.95 -24.57 5.97
N ALA A 425 -16.32 -23.65 6.87
CA ALA A 425 -15.92 -22.26 6.75
C ALA A 425 -15.25 -21.78 8.04
N LEU A 426 -14.31 -20.88 7.92
CA LEU A 426 -13.68 -20.17 9.03
C LEU A 426 -14.22 -18.74 9.07
N ALA A 427 -14.92 -18.39 10.14
CA ALA A 427 -15.41 -17.04 10.41
C ALA A 427 -14.55 -16.40 11.52
N ALA A 428 -13.96 -15.25 11.25
CA ALA A 428 -13.19 -14.52 12.25
C ALA A 428 -14.10 -14.13 13.43
N ARG A 429 -13.71 -14.47 14.66
CA ARG A 429 -14.47 -14.14 15.87
C ARG A 429 -14.49 -12.62 16.07
N PRO A 430 -15.65 -11.99 16.34
CA PRO A 430 -15.72 -10.55 16.62
C PRO A 430 -14.77 -10.14 17.76
N SER A 431 -14.62 -10.98 18.80
CA SER A 431 -13.71 -10.72 19.91
C SER A 431 -12.24 -10.68 19.49
N ALA A 432 -11.82 -11.51 18.53
CA ALA A 432 -10.46 -11.53 17.97
C ALA A 432 -10.22 -10.29 17.10
N VAL A 433 -11.15 -9.96 16.22
CA VAL A 433 -11.10 -8.74 15.40
C VAL A 433 -10.97 -7.49 16.28
N ASN A 434 -11.83 -7.37 17.30
CA ASN A 434 -11.81 -6.22 18.22
C ASN A 434 -10.51 -6.15 19.05
N ARG A 435 -9.99 -7.29 19.53
CA ARG A 435 -8.72 -7.33 20.26
C ARG A 435 -7.56 -6.88 19.40
N TRP A 436 -7.48 -7.39 18.16
CA TRP A 436 -6.45 -7.00 17.19
C TRP A 436 -6.51 -5.51 16.89
N ASN A 437 -7.69 -4.99 16.54
CA ASN A 437 -7.82 -3.58 16.18
C ASN A 437 -7.53 -2.64 17.35
N ARG A 438 -7.96 -2.97 18.60
CA ARG A 438 -7.54 -2.21 19.79
C ARG A 438 -6.03 -2.20 19.98
N HIS A 439 -5.36 -3.33 19.76
CA HIS A 439 -3.90 -3.40 19.83
C HIS A 439 -3.24 -2.49 18.78
N VAL A 440 -3.71 -2.50 17.54
CA VAL A 440 -3.20 -1.65 16.47
C VAL A 440 -3.44 -0.17 16.78
N GLN A 441 -4.65 0.22 17.21
CA GLN A 441 -4.98 1.61 17.52
C GLN A 441 -4.17 2.15 18.71
N ALA A 442 -3.97 1.38 19.76
CA ALA A 442 -3.12 1.77 20.89
C ALA A 442 -1.66 2.06 20.46
N ARG A 443 -1.13 1.30 19.49
CA ARG A 443 0.19 1.55 18.91
C ARG A 443 0.19 2.80 18.01
N MET A 444 -0.95 3.11 17.37
CA MET A 444 -1.10 4.22 16.46
C MET A 444 -1.07 5.59 17.15
N GLU A 445 -1.56 5.68 18.39
CA GLU A 445 -1.72 6.93 19.15
C GLU A 445 -0.46 7.81 19.20
N ARG A 446 0.73 7.18 19.30
CA ARG A 446 2.01 7.89 19.45
C ARG A 446 2.75 8.11 18.13
N THR A 447 2.20 7.62 17.04
CA THR A 447 2.86 7.75 15.73
C THR A 447 2.69 9.16 15.16
N VAL A 448 3.62 9.55 14.29
CA VAL A 448 3.53 10.84 13.59
C VAL A 448 2.28 10.95 12.72
N TRP A 449 1.73 9.82 12.26
CA TRP A 449 0.50 9.79 11.45
C TRP A 449 -0.72 10.31 12.20
N ASN A 450 -0.76 10.14 13.52
CA ASN A 450 -1.83 10.63 14.40
C ASN A 450 -1.47 11.94 15.09
N THR A 451 -0.19 12.16 15.43
CA THR A 451 0.24 13.31 16.23
C THR A 451 0.82 14.46 15.40
N GLY A 452 1.00 14.25 14.10
CA GLY A 452 1.72 15.21 13.25
C GLY A 452 0.93 16.45 12.81
N GLY A 453 -0.35 16.60 13.20
CA GLY A 453 -1.15 17.80 12.95
C GLY A 453 -1.64 17.96 11.51
N CYS A 454 -1.83 16.88 10.76
CA CYS A 454 -2.36 16.91 9.40
C CYS A 454 -3.69 16.17 9.24
N THR A 455 -4.53 16.60 8.33
CA THR A 455 -5.62 15.80 7.77
C THR A 455 -5.09 14.97 6.62
N SER A 456 -5.15 13.66 6.71
CA SER A 456 -4.55 12.72 5.76
C SER A 456 -5.59 11.68 5.32
N TRP A 457 -5.43 11.12 4.12
CA TRP A 457 -6.22 9.99 3.63
C TRP A 457 -5.99 8.68 4.42
N TYR A 458 -5.09 8.70 5.38
CA TYR A 458 -4.90 7.61 6.33
C TYR A 458 -6.03 7.52 7.36
N LEU A 459 -6.74 8.64 7.57
CA LEU A 459 -7.77 8.78 8.60
C LEU A 459 -9.16 8.57 7.99
N ASP A 460 -10.00 7.85 8.71
CA ASP A 460 -11.42 7.75 8.40
C ASP A 460 -12.19 9.03 8.78
N ALA A 461 -13.50 9.03 8.54
CA ALA A 461 -14.36 10.18 8.85
C ALA A 461 -14.41 10.51 10.36
N GLN A 462 -14.09 9.56 11.23
CA GLN A 462 -14.00 9.72 12.69
C GLN A 462 -12.60 10.11 13.18
N GLY A 463 -11.65 10.32 12.24
CA GLY A 463 -10.27 10.69 12.57
C GLY A 463 -9.38 9.54 13.04
N ARG A 464 -9.82 8.28 12.91
CA ARG A 464 -9.01 7.10 13.26
C ARG A 464 -8.16 6.67 12.07
N ASN A 465 -6.97 6.23 12.34
CA ASN A 465 -6.09 5.70 11.31
C ASN A 465 -6.38 4.23 11.04
N THR A 466 -7.21 3.96 10.04
CA THR A 466 -7.60 2.61 9.62
C THR A 466 -6.75 2.08 8.45
N THR A 467 -5.75 2.85 8.00
CA THR A 467 -5.00 2.54 6.78
C THR A 467 -3.60 2.01 7.05
N VAL A 468 -2.82 2.68 7.93
CA VAL A 468 -1.38 2.40 8.08
C VAL A 468 -1.10 1.36 9.16
N TRP A 469 -0.07 0.54 8.95
CA TRP A 469 0.47 -0.38 9.96
C TRP A 469 1.46 0.36 10.87
N PRO A 470 1.27 0.35 12.22
CA PRO A 470 2.13 1.09 13.16
C PRO A 470 3.37 0.31 13.60
N GLY A 471 4.01 -0.40 12.70
CA GLY A 471 5.19 -1.21 13.01
C GLY A 471 6.08 -1.47 11.82
N THR A 472 7.08 -2.31 12.00
CA THR A 472 7.97 -2.76 10.93
C THR A 472 7.29 -3.81 10.05
N THR A 473 7.76 -3.97 8.82
CA THR A 473 7.24 -5.03 7.93
C THR A 473 7.63 -6.42 8.45
N GLY A 474 8.76 -6.52 9.16
CA GLY A 474 9.19 -7.74 9.83
C GLY A 474 8.25 -8.14 10.98
N GLU A 475 7.74 -7.17 11.77
CA GLU A 475 6.70 -7.45 12.78
C GLU A 475 5.42 -7.96 12.11
N PHE A 476 4.92 -7.27 11.07
CA PHE A 476 3.72 -7.69 10.37
C PHE A 476 3.85 -9.11 9.78
N ARG A 477 5.01 -9.43 9.21
CA ARG A 477 5.30 -10.77 8.69
C ARG A 477 5.21 -11.84 9.77
N ARG A 478 5.67 -11.57 11.00
CA ARG A 478 5.54 -12.53 12.13
C ARG A 478 4.09 -12.72 12.53
N GLU A 479 3.33 -11.62 12.62
CA GLU A 479 1.89 -11.64 12.97
C GLU A 479 1.02 -12.39 11.93
N THR A 480 1.46 -12.41 10.67
CA THR A 480 0.74 -13.05 9.56
C THR A 480 1.37 -14.39 9.14
N GLN A 481 2.26 -14.95 9.94
CA GLN A 481 2.95 -16.20 9.59
C GLN A 481 2.03 -17.41 9.63
N ARG A 482 1.10 -17.44 10.60
CA ARG A 482 0.17 -18.56 10.83
C ARG A 482 -1.21 -18.06 11.23
N VAL A 483 -2.20 -18.87 10.90
CA VAL A 483 -3.57 -18.72 11.37
C VAL A 483 -3.70 -19.39 12.74
N ASP A 484 -4.19 -18.65 13.72
CA ASP A 484 -4.58 -19.21 15.01
C ASP A 484 -6.07 -19.57 14.96
N LEU A 485 -6.39 -20.86 14.94
CA LEU A 485 -7.77 -21.33 14.87
C LEU A 485 -8.61 -20.92 16.10
N ALA A 486 -8.00 -20.56 17.23
CA ALA A 486 -8.72 -20.03 18.39
C ALA A 486 -9.36 -18.64 18.09
N GLU A 487 -8.86 -17.92 17.08
CA GLU A 487 -9.40 -16.63 16.63
C GLU A 487 -10.56 -16.79 15.64
N TYR A 488 -10.87 -18.02 15.23
CA TYR A 488 -11.93 -18.33 14.27
C TYR A 488 -12.99 -19.24 14.86
N GLU A 489 -14.18 -19.11 14.34
CA GLU A 489 -15.26 -20.08 14.47
C GLU A 489 -15.23 -21.01 13.27
N VAL A 490 -15.28 -22.32 13.52
CA VAL A 490 -15.38 -23.35 12.48
C VAL A 490 -16.85 -23.63 12.25
N VAL A 491 -17.38 -23.19 11.10
CA VAL A 491 -18.77 -23.41 10.69
C VAL A 491 -18.83 -24.66 9.81
N ARG A 492 -19.81 -25.53 10.06
CA ARG A 492 -20.05 -26.78 9.32
C ARG A 492 -21.49 -26.82 8.80
N VAL A 493 -21.71 -27.46 7.66
CA VAL A 493 -23.07 -27.70 7.15
C VAL A 493 -23.87 -28.51 8.18
N ARG A 494 -25.06 -28.04 8.53
CA ARG A 494 -25.97 -28.75 9.44
C ARG A 494 -26.47 -30.03 8.77
N GLY A 495 -26.30 -31.18 9.45
CA GLY A 495 -26.96 -32.45 9.08
C GLY A 495 -26.25 -33.40 8.13
N ARG A 496 -25.00 -33.16 7.74
CA ARG A 496 -24.15 -34.18 7.09
C ARG A 496 -23.04 -34.58 8.04
N GLU A 497 -23.04 -35.87 8.48
CA GLU A 497 -21.88 -36.44 9.15
C GLU A 497 -20.64 -36.31 8.32
N PRO A 498 -19.46 -36.11 8.93
CA PRO A 498 -18.20 -36.05 8.19
C PRO A 498 -18.05 -37.36 7.42
N VAL A 499 -17.98 -37.29 6.10
CA VAL A 499 -17.46 -38.40 5.30
C VAL A 499 -16.07 -38.67 5.87
N ALA A 500 -15.88 -39.85 6.44
CA ALA A 500 -14.62 -40.26 7.06
C ALA A 500 -13.50 -39.92 6.06
N ALA A 501 -12.55 -39.11 6.51
CA ALA A 501 -11.36 -38.81 5.74
C ALA A 501 -10.76 -40.16 5.33
N VAL A 502 -10.69 -40.43 4.04
CA VAL A 502 -9.91 -41.56 3.53
C VAL A 502 -8.47 -41.23 3.91
N VAL A 503 -8.04 -41.77 5.02
CA VAL A 503 -6.64 -41.78 5.42
C VAL A 503 -5.93 -42.57 4.33
N ALA A 504 -5.22 -41.87 3.46
CA ALA A 504 -4.30 -42.52 2.56
C ALA A 504 -3.31 -43.33 3.41
N PRO A 505 -3.07 -44.62 3.08
CA PRO A 505 -2.19 -45.44 3.89
C PRO A 505 -0.81 -44.79 3.96
N ALA A 506 -0.32 -44.62 5.18
CA ALA A 506 1.05 -44.21 5.44
C ALA A 506 1.99 -45.23 4.83
N GLY A 507 2.72 -44.86 3.79
CA GLY A 507 3.75 -45.74 3.25
C GLY A 507 3.95 -45.67 1.74
N VAL A 508 4.08 -44.46 1.15
CA VAL A 508 4.82 -44.30 -0.10
C VAL A 508 5.59 -42.96 0.04
N ALA A 509 6.89 -43.04 0.13
CA ALA A 509 7.77 -41.90 0.00
C ALA A 509 7.49 -41.20 -1.34
N PRO A 510 7.36 -39.88 -1.41
CA PRO A 510 7.09 -39.20 -2.65
C PRO A 510 8.32 -39.28 -3.55
N GLY A 511 8.29 -40.19 -4.49
CA GLY A 511 9.12 -40.14 -5.68
C GLY A 511 8.75 -38.87 -6.46
N ALA A 512 9.67 -37.95 -6.52
CA ALA A 512 9.50 -36.66 -7.19
C ALA A 512 9.30 -36.88 -8.70
N ALA A 513 8.04 -36.97 -9.14
CA ALA A 513 7.70 -36.76 -10.54
C ALA A 513 7.79 -35.22 -10.77
N ARG A 514 8.91 -34.79 -11.35
CA ARG A 514 9.10 -33.41 -11.83
C ARG A 514 8.12 -33.17 -12.98
N LEU A 515 7.13 -32.30 -12.76
CA LEU A 515 6.38 -31.70 -13.84
C LEU A 515 7.31 -30.79 -14.65
N PRO A 516 7.26 -30.80 -16.00
CA PRO A 516 8.04 -29.86 -16.82
C PRO A 516 7.59 -28.44 -16.51
N GLY A 517 8.51 -27.59 -16.01
CA GLY A 517 8.23 -26.20 -15.66
C GLY A 517 8.07 -25.89 -14.16
N ALA A 518 8.19 -26.86 -13.27
CA ALA A 518 8.23 -26.58 -11.83
C ALA A 518 9.62 -26.01 -11.47
N LEU A 519 9.66 -24.75 -11.08
CA LEU A 519 10.84 -24.17 -10.43
C LEU A 519 11.10 -24.92 -9.12
N PRO A 520 12.37 -25.19 -8.75
CA PRO A 520 12.69 -25.84 -7.49
C PRO A 520 12.18 -24.97 -6.32
N PRO A 521 11.79 -25.59 -5.21
CA PRO A 521 11.46 -24.84 -3.99
C PRO A 521 12.67 -24.00 -3.62
N ASP A 522 12.45 -22.71 -3.28
CA ASP A 522 13.51 -21.80 -2.84
C ASP A 522 14.14 -22.37 -1.56
N PRO A 523 15.37 -22.85 -1.58
CA PRO A 523 16.02 -23.43 -0.40
C PRO A 523 16.24 -22.40 0.71
N ARG A 524 15.96 -21.13 0.48
CA ARG A 524 16.11 -20.04 1.45
C ARG A 524 14.81 -19.71 2.21
N ALA A 525 13.68 -20.28 1.83
CA ALA A 525 12.45 -20.10 2.58
C ALA A 525 12.49 -20.83 3.94
N SER A 526 13.36 -21.84 4.09
CA SER A 526 13.53 -22.61 5.33
C SER A 526 14.67 -22.11 6.24
N ASN A 527 15.61 -21.28 5.76
CA ASN A 527 16.82 -20.89 6.52
C ASN A 527 16.92 -19.39 6.88
N ALA A 528 15.84 -18.62 6.78
CA ALA A 528 15.82 -17.23 7.30
C ALA A 528 15.34 -17.15 8.77
N GLY A 529 15.50 -18.21 9.55
CA GLY A 529 14.96 -18.35 10.88
C GLY A 529 15.95 -18.56 12.02
N GLU A 530 17.26 -18.71 11.77
CA GLU A 530 18.23 -18.91 12.86
C GLU A 530 19.47 -18.04 12.66
N ALA A 531 19.38 -16.79 13.06
CA ALA A 531 20.49 -16.01 13.59
C ALA A 531 20.07 -15.55 14.98
N GLU A 532 20.14 -16.46 15.94
CA GLU A 532 20.13 -16.13 17.35
C GLU A 532 21.36 -15.29 17.66
N PHE A 533 21.14 -14.04 18.02
CA PHE A 533 22.10 -13.31 18.84
C PHE A 533 22.03 -13.86 20.25
N ALA A 534 22.96 -14.75 20.61
CA ALA A 534 23.22 -15.20 21.95
C ALA A 534 23.64 -13.98 22.80
N SER A 535 22.73 -13.53 23.67
CA SER A 535 23.08 -12.68 24.80
C SER A 535 23.71 -13.59 25.87
N GLY A 536 25.04 -13.61 25.91
CA GLY A 536 25.80 -14.27 26.96
C GLY A 536 25.58 -13.56 28.29
N GLY A 537 24.83 -14.18 29.17
CA GLY A 537 24.84 -13.91 30.60
C GLY A 537 26.04 -14.57 31.23
N ALA A 538 27.02 -13.74 31.70
CA ALA A 538 28.11 -14.21 32.53
C ALA A 538 27.72 -14.09 34.00
N SER A 539 27.55 -15.22 34.67
CA SER A 539 27.48 -15.32 36.13
C SER A 539 28.89 -15.38 36.71
N ASN A 540 29.07 -14.60 37.80
CA ASN A 540 30.23 -14.51 38.68
C ASN A 540 30.76 -15.84 39.21
N ALA A 541 32.10 -15.89 39.29
CA ALA A 541 32.81 -16.43 40.47
C ALA A 541 34.29 -16.00 40.52
N GLY A 542 34.65 -15.22 41.53
CA GLY A 542 35.78 -15.49 42.43
C GLY A 542 37.19 -15.03 42.10
N GLY A 543 37.71 -14.05 42.83
CA GLY A 543 39.00 -14.23 43.48
C GLY A 543 40.11 -13.21 43.20
N ALA A 544 40.31 -12.29 44.17
CA ALA A 544 41.60 -11.83 44.71
C ALA A 544 42.60 -11.00 43.85
N GLY A 545 42.75 -9.72 44.13
CA GLY A 545 43.91 -9.32 44.88
C GLY A 545 44.80 -8.25 44.24
N VAL A 546 45.07 -7.16 44.98
CA VAL A 546 46.23 -6.26 44.98
C VAL A 546 46.11 -4.95 44.16
N ALA A 547 45.87 -3.88 44.92
CA ALA A 547 46.32 -2.50 44.64
C ALA A 547 47.84 -2.36 45.06
N PRO A 548 48.56 -1.21 44.97
CA PRO A 548 48.17 0.19 44.83
C PRO A 548 49.15 1.09 44.03
N GLY A 549 48.84 2.39 44.01
CA GLY A 549 49.77 3.51 43.79
C GLY A 549 49.44 4.38 42.61
N GLY A 550 49.31 5.69 42.60
CA GLY A 550 49.55 6.68 43.57
C GLY A 550 49.79 8.01 42.84
N ALA A 551 49.29 9.09 43.41
CA ALA A 551 49.73 10.48 43.26
C ALA A 551 49.41 11.19 41.94
N SER A 552 48.91 12.39 41.86
CA SER A 552 48.67 13.58 42.67
C SER A 552 48.80 14.84 41.82
N LYS A 553 48.02 15.84 42.14
CA LYS A 553 48.21 17.31 41.94
C LYS A 553 47.85 17.84 40.54
N GLY A 554 47.15 18.96 40.39
CA GLY A 554 46.75 20.02 41.27
C GLY A 554 46.17 21.15 40.45
N GLY A 555 45.26 21.87 41.02
CA GLY A 555 45.19 23.29 41.18
C GLY A 555 44.74 24.09 39.95
N GLY A 556 43.86 24.98 39.94
CA GLY A 556 43.25 25.76 40.95
C GLY A 556 42.57 26.97 40.30
N THR A 557 41.51 27.49 40.97
CA THR A 557 41.04 28.89 40.99
C THR A 557 40.55 29.47 39.66
N GLY A 558 39.38 30.10 39.54
CA GLY A 558 38.52 30.73 40.48
C GLY A 558 37.87 31.94 39.81
N VAL A 559 36.70 32.33 40.30
CA VAL A 559 36.11 33.69 40.22
C VAL A 559 35.00 33.91 39.18
N ALA A 560 33.80 33.86 39.66
CA ALA A 560 32.71 34.78 39.27
C ALA A 560 32.90 36.11 40.06
N PRO A 561 32.12 37.20 39.92
CA PRO A 561 30.67 37.31 39.68
C PRO A 561 30.18 38.60 38.97
N SER A 562 28.82 38.75 38.99
CA SER A 562 28.01 40.00 38.99
C SER A 562 27.91 40.76 37.65
N GLY A 563 26.82 41.38 37.28
CA GLY A 563 25.58 41.76 37.92
C GLY A 563 24.65 42.47 36.94
N ALA A 564 23.40 42.38 37.25
CA ALA A 564 22.31 43.33 37.12
C ALA A 564 22.25 44.40 36.01
N GLY A 565 21.04 44.54 35.43
CA GLY A 565 20.64 45.71 34.69
C GLY A 565 19.26 45.59 34.03
N VAL A 566 18.27 46.00 34.74
CA VAL A 566 16.87 46.29 34.43
C VAL A 566 16.73 47.35 33.32
N GLY A 567 15.67 47.26 32.48
CA GLY A 567 15.28 48.34 31.59
C GLY A 567 14.01 48.05 30.81
N GLU A 568 12.88 48.54 31.32
CA GLU A 568 11.56 48.62 30.72
C GLU A 568 11.47 49.56 29.51
N GLY A 569 10.36 49.41 28.74
CA GLY A 569 9.73 50.43 27.88
C GLY A 569 9.67 50.03 26.41
N GLY A 570 8.54 49.61 25.83
CA GLY A 570 7.33 50.39 25.61
C GLY A 570 7.30 50.97 24.20
N ALA A 571 6.54 50.33 23.32
CA ALA A 571 5.62 50.82 22.32
C ALA A 571 5.30 49.75 21.30
#